data_25bddc6277fb73793dece92df396a734
#
_entry.id   25bddc6277fb73793dece92df396a734
#
_cell.length_a   1.000
_cell.length_b   1.000
_cell.length_c   1.000
_cell.angle_alpha   90.00
_cell.angle_beta   90.00
_cell.angle_gamma   90.00
#
_symmetry.space_group_name_H-M   'P 1'
#
loop_
_entity.id
_entity.type
_entity.pdbx_description
1 polymer ?
#
loop_
_entity_poly.entity_id
_entity_poly.type
_entity_poly.pdbx_seq_one_letter_code
_entity_poly.pdbx_strand_id
1 'polypeptide(L)'
;MLRALLPPLAAGLALTALPAQTATAASTLTNGGFEADGSGAATPSGWSEYGATGASYTESGGRSGSHRLSHWSSSAYKVETYQYLSGLANGDYRLTAWVRSGGGQNAAYLALKNCGGTEQRTDLPVSAGDWIRIVVPVRVTNNQCTISVNSDANAGNWLNVDDLTFTPGTSGLAVKGADISSLPKSEAKGGVYRTASGSAGDGVALLRSAGMNYARLKVWVNPADGYNNKARVLAMAQRVKAQGMKLLVDFHYSDTWADPGKQHKPAAWAGHSYSQLKADVYQHTYDVLGALKAQGTTADMVQVGNEINGGMLWNEGSTSNWTQLAGLLNSGYDAVKAVAPSTTVALHLAEGGDLGGTRWWFDNAVSRGVRFDAIGLSYYGYWHGTLHDFQTTLDDAAARYGKPVFLAETAYPFRLDSEDGLENIIDLTGELVPGYPATTAGQTRWMNDVASIVEAVPNGRGLGVFYWEATWTARTGNGWDPADPASGNGWENQALFGYDDRALPAMSWFSHR
;
A
#
# COMPACT_ATOMS: atom_id res chain seq x y z
N MET A 1 86.45 7.07 -7.50
CA MET A 1 85.36 7.01 -8.50
C MET A 1 84.18 7.81 -7.96
N LEU A 2 84.06 9.04 -8.48
CA LEU A 2 83.01 9.98 -8.06
C LEU A 2 81.70 9.65 -8.74
N ARG A 3 80.62 9.50 -7.96
CA ARG A 3 79.23 9.54 -8.46
C ARG A 3 78.69 10.95 -8.32
N ALA A 4 78.32 11.55 -9.41
CA ALA A 4 77.63 12.84 -9.49
C ALA A 4 76.12 12.65 -9.16
N LEU A 5 75.63 13.45 -8.20
CA LEU A 5 74.21 13.59 -7.90
C LEU A 5 73.64 14.75 -8.72
N LEU A 6 72.57 14.49 -9.47
CA LEU A 6 71.71 15.51 -10.11
C LEU A 6 70.56 15.91 -9.17
N PRO A 7 70.17 17.15 -9.10
CA PRO A 7 69.05 17.61 -8.29
C PRO A 7 67.70 17.39 -9.01
N PRO A 8 66.56 17.21 -8.26
CA PRO A 8 65.25 17.04 -8.90
C PRO A 8 64.64 18.36 -9.35
N LEU A 9 64.11 18.37 -10.56
CA LEU A 9 63.26 19.43 -11.09
C LEU A 9 61.90 19.42 -10.38
N ALA A 10 61.57 20.49 -9.66
CA ALA A 10 60.22 20.72 -9.16
C ALA A 10 59.38 21.39 -10.27
N ALA A 11 58.43 20.66 -10.84
CA ALA A 11 57.38 21.20 -11.72
C ALA A 11 56.25 21.76 -10.85
N GLY A 12 56.13 23.04 -10.74
CA GLY A 12 55.01 23.71 -10.09
C GLY A 12 53.76 23.67 -10.98
N LEU A 13 52.73 22.90 -10.58
CA LEU A 13 51.39 23.01 -11.15
C LEU A 13 50.72 24.28 -10.60
N ALA A 14 50.51 25.27 -11.48
CA ALA A 14 49.65 26.41 -11.19
C ALA A 14 48.18 25.94 -11.28
N LEU A 15 47.51 25.73 -10.13
CA LEU A 15 46.05 25.59 -10.08
C LEU A 15 45.42 26.96 -10.41
N THR A 16 44.87 27.12 -11.60
CA THR A 16 43.93 28.20 -11.92
C THR A 16 42.62 27.91 -11.19
N ALA A 17 42.33 28.72 -10.17
CA ALA A 17 41.02 28.69 -9.51
C ALA A 17 39.93 29.08 -10.52
N LEU A 18 39.03 28.17 -10.86
CA LEU A 18 37.77 28.49 -11.55
C LEU A 18 36.97 29.45 -10.67
N PRO A 19 36.34 30.50 -11.23
CA PRO A 19 35.46 31.36 -10.45
C PRO A 19 34.34 30.51 -9.85
N ALA A 20 34.15 30.63 -8.55
CA ALA A 20 33.01 30.01 -7.86
C ALA A 20 31.73 30.59 -8.50
N GLN A 21 30.97 29.75 -9.20
CA GLN A 21 29.61 30.08 -9.56
C GLN A 21 28.87 30.34 -8.24
N THR A 22 28.41 31.57 -8.05
CA THR A 22 27.46 31.92 -7.00
C THR A 22 26.21 31.07 -7.25
N ALA A 23 26.05 29.99 -6.49
CA ALA A 23 24.83 29.25 -6.49
C ALA A 23 23.71 30.21 -6.09
N THR A 24 22.83 30.54 -7.02
CA THR A 24 21.56 31.21 -6.72
C THR A 24 20.88 30.33 -5.65
N ALA A 25 20.53 30.92 -4.52
CA ALA A 25 19.81 30.20 -3.48
C ALA A 25 18.54 29.58 -4.11
N ALA A 26 18.36 28.27 -3.94
CA ALA A 26 17.15 27.59 -4.44
C ALA A 26 15.92 28.26 -3.83
N SER A 27 14.93 28.57 -4.67
CA SER A 27 13.66 29.07 -4.16
C SER A 27 12.98 27.91 -3.39
N THR A 28 12.52 28.19 -2.19
CA THR A 28 11.75 27.25 -1.37
C THR A 28 10.26 27.55 -1.52
N LEU A 29 9.43 26.54 -1.34
CA LEU A 29 7.99 26.72 -1.23
C LEU A 29 7.69 27.72 -0.11
N THR A 30 6.95 28.78 -0.42
CA THR A 30 6.56 29.82 0.54
C THR A 30 5.07 29.73 0.83
N ASN A 31 4.68 30.14 2.04
CA ASN A 31 3.28 30.17 2.47
C ASN A 31 2.50 28.86 2.19
N GLY A 32 3.12 27.71 2.47
CA GLY A 32 2.50 26.39 2.28
C GLY A 32 1.40 26.09 3.29
N GLY A 33 1.34 26.81 4.41
CA GLY A 33 0.27 26.76 5.42
C GLY A 33 -0.75 27.90 5.31
N PHE A 34 -0.62 28.77 4.28
CA PHE A 34 -1.56 29.88 3.98
C PHE A 34 -1.81 30.87 5.13
N GLU A 35 -0.88 31.02 6.05
CA GLU A 35 -0.99 31.87 7.23
C GLU A 35 -0.68 33.35 6.97
N ALA A 36 -0.07 33.67 5.83
CA ALA A 36 0.47 35.03 5.58
C ALA A 36 -0.62 36.09 5.37
N ASP A 37 -1.83 35.70 4.94
CA ASP A 37 -2.82 36.65 4.39
C ASP A 37 -4.09 36.82 5.21
N GLY A 38 -4.33 36.00 6.22
CA GLY A 38 -5.63 35.92 6.89
C GLY A 38 -6.72 35.28 6.01
N SER A 39 -7.97 35.33 6.46
CA SER A 39 -9.12 34.76 5.72
C SER A 39 -9.58 35.67 4.58
N GLY A 40 -9.99 35.06 3.45
CA GLY A 40 -10.62 35.74 2.31
C GLY A 40 -9.63 36.34 1.32
N ALA A 41 -8.34 36.06 1.43
CA ALA A 41 -7.37 36.48 0.39
C ALA A 41 -7.61 35.68 -0.91
N ALA A 42 -8.00 36.39 -1.97
CA ALA A 42 -8.34 35.78 -3.25
C ALA A 42 -7.12 35.17 -3.96
N THR A 43 -5.92 35.71 -3.71
CA THR A 43 -4.65 35.16 -4.20
C THR A 43 -3.69 35.10 -3.03
N PRO A 44 -3.40 33.91 -2.47
CA PRO A 44 -2.50 33.81 -1.33
C PRO A 44 -1.09 34.31 -1.64
N SER A 45 -0.45 34.98 -0.69
CA SER A 45 0.90 35.51 -0.83
C SER A 45 1.89 34.42 -1.25
N GLY A 46 2.64 34.70 -2.33
CA GLY A 46 3.60 33.76 -2.92
C GLY A 46 3.01 32.77 -3.92
N TRP A 47 1.68 32.74 -4.07
CA TRP A 47 0.98 31.93 -5.05
C TRP A 47 0.45 32.74 -6.23
N SER A 48 0.18 32.07 -7.32
CA SER A 48 -0.45 32.60 -8.54
C SER A 48 -1.67 31.76 -8.87
N GLU A 49 -2.59 32.31 -9.66
CA GLU A 49 -3.82 31.65 -10.01
C GLU A 49 -4.12 31.70 -11.49
N TYR A 50 -4.83 30.70 -11.99
CA TYR A 50 -5.31 30.64 -13.36
C TYR A 50 -6.74 30.09 -13.41
N GLY A 51 -7.56 30.62 -14.32
CA GLY A 51 -8.94 30.20 -14.52
C GLY A 51 -9.95 31.02 -13.72
N ALA A 52 -10.88 30.38 -13.05
CA ALA A 52 -11.89 31.03 -12.21
C ALA A 52 -11.32 31.43 -10.85
N THR A 53 -10.45 32.45 -10.82
CA THR A 53 -9.66 32.85 -9.64
C THR A 53 -10.52 33.21 -8.43
N GLY A 54 -11.73 33.72 -8.63
CA GLY A 54 -12.68 33.94 -7.53
C GLY A 54 -13.16 32.69 -6.79
N ALA A 55 -12.83 31.48 -7.29
CA ALA A 55 -13.12 30.22 -6.66
C ALA A 55 -11.96 29.71 -5.76
N SER A 56 -10.82 30.42 -5.73
CA SER A 56 -9.66 30.12 -4.89
C SER A 56 -9.47 31.25 -3.88
N TYR A 57 -9.32 30.90 -2.60
CA TYR A 57 -9.11 31.89 -1.53
C TYR A 57 -8.63 31.21 -0.25
N THR A 58 -8.05 32.01 0.64
CA THR A 58 -7.74 31.55 2.00
C THR A 58 -8.99 31.56 2.89
N GLU A 59 -9.08 30.60 3.79
CA GLU A 59 -10.20 30.44 4.71
C GLU A 59 -9.71 30.05 6.09
N SER A 60 -10.47 30.41 7.15
CA SER A 60 -10.20 29.97 8.52
C SER A 60 -10.42 28.48 8.71
N GLY A 61 -9.81 27.89 9.72
CA GLY A 61 -9.92 26.47 10.05
C GLY A 61 -8.89 25.62 9.28
N GLY A 62 -7.64 26.04 9.31
CA GLY A 62 -6.49 25.27 8.85
C GLY A 62 -6.36 23.94 9.58
N ARG A 63 -5.62 23.03 9.00
CA ARG A 63 -5.19 21.80 9.67
C ARG A 63 -4.20 22.12 10.78
N SER A 64 -3.22 22.95 10.47
CA SER A 64 -2.36 23.58 11.46
C SER A 64 -2.53 25.10 11.36
N GLY A 65 -2.11 25.84 12.39
CA GLY A 65 -2.31 27.28 12.38
C GLY A 65 -3.79 27.69 12.34
N SER A 66 -4.11 28.73 11.58
CA SER A 66 -5.43 29.33 11.51
C SER A 66 -6.11 29.24 10.15
N HIS A 67 -5.35 29.11 9.09
CA HIS A 67 -5.82 29.26 7.70
C HIS A 67 -5.51 28.06 6.82
N ARG A 68 -6.20 27.99 5.69
CA ARG A 68 -6.02 26.99 4.64
C ARG A 68 -6.34 27.57 3.27
N LEU A 69 -5.91 26.95 2.20
CA LEU A 69 -6.42 27.20 0.84
C LEU A 69 -7.76 26.49 0.67
N SER A 70 -8.74 27.19 0.09
CA SER A 70 -10.04 26.63 -0.30
C SER A 70 -10.29 26.89 -1.78
N HIS A 71 -10.78 25.88 -2.48
CA HIS A 71 -11.42 26.01 -3.78
C HIS A 71 -12.90 25.72 -3.63
N TRP A 72 -13.74 26.70 -3.89
CA TRP A 72 -15.19 26.60 -3.85
C TRP A 72 -15.88 27.72 -4.66
N SER A 73 -17.00 27.41 -5.27
CA SER A 73 -17.88 28.41 -5.89
C SER A 73 -19.33 27.93 -5.86
N SER A 74 -20.26 28.89 -5.84
CA SER A 74 -21.71 28.63 -6.04
C SER A 74 -22.06 28.33 -7.50
N SER A 75 -21.11 28.45 -8.42
CA SER A 75 -21.24 28.09 -9.84
C SER A 75 -20.16 27.06 -10.20
N ALA A 76 -20.32 26.33 -11.31
CA ALA A 76 -19.28 25.46 -11.83
C ALA A 76 -17.99 26.27 -12.11
N TYR A 77 -16.85 25.71 -11.78
CA TYR A 77 -15.57 26.42 -11.88
C TYR A 77 -14.42 25.50 -12.26
N LYS A 78 -13.39 26.12 -12.84
CA LYS A 78 -12.09 25.48 -13.06
C LYS A 78 -11.02 26.46 -12.64
N VAL A 79 -10.21 26.09 -11.66
CA VAL A 79 -9.17 26.93 -11.06
C VAL A 79 -7.90 26.14 -10.78
N GLU A 80 -6.79 26.78 -10.96
CA GLU A 80 -5.47 26.32 -10.57
C GLU A 80 -4.82 27.38 -9.68
N THR A 81 -4.34 26.99 -8.50
CA THR A 81 -3.51 27.80 -7.61
C THR A 81 -2.12 27.18 -7.58
N TYR A 82 -1.08 27.95 -7.98
CA TYR A 82 0.23 27.40 -8.22
C TYR A 82 1.37 28.29 -7.73
N GLN A 83 2.53 27.66 -7.49
CA GLN A 83 3.78 28.35 -7.16
C GLN A 83 4.90 27.79 -8.04
N TYR A 84 5.64 28.69 -8.70
CA TYR A 84 6.82 28.34 -9.49
C TYR A 84 8.09 28.43 -8.64
N LEU A 85 8.87 27.36 -8.64
CA LEU A 85 10.16 27.26 -7.95
C LEU A 85 11.30 27.19 -8.98
N SER A 86 12.39 27.92 -8.75
CA SER A 86 13.57 27.91 -9.59
C SER A 86 14.85 27.75 -8.78
N GLY A 87 15.97 27.44 -9.47
CA GLY A 87 17.25 27.21 -8.81
C GLY A 87 17.33 25.90 -8.02
N LEU A 88 16.37 24.98 -8.20
CA LEU A 88 16.37 23.67 -7.56
C LEU A 88 17.57 22.85 -8.03
N ALA A 89 18.18 22.08 -7.13
CA ALA A 89 19.11 21.05 -7.54
C ALA A 89 18.36 19.96 -8.32
N ASN A 90 18.95 19.41 -9.39
CA ASN A 90 18.38 18.26 -10.06
C ASN A 90 18.44 17.03 -9.14
N GLY A 91 17.36 16.27 -9.10
CA GLY A 91 17.23 15.13 -8.18
C GLY A 91 15.78 14.75 -7.93
N ASP A 92 15.58 13.82 -7.04
CA ASP A 92 14.26 13.39 -6.64
C ASP A 92 13.70 14.30 -5.54
N TYR A 93 12.44 14.68 -5.67
CA TYR A 93 11.69 15.52 -4.74
C TYR A 93 10.31 14.92 -4.48
N ARG A 94 9.72 15.35 -3.38
CA ARG A 94 8.34 15.05 -3.02
C ARG A 94 7.62 16.32 -2.55
N LEU A 95 6.43 16.52 -3.07
CA LEU A 95 5.43 17.43 -2.52
C LEU A 95 4.61 16.63 -1.50
N THR A 96 4.52 17.11 -0.28
CA THR A 96 3.60 16.58 0.72
C THR A 96 2.59 17.65 1.05
N ALA A 97 1.32 17.31 1.17
CA ALA A 97 0.26 18.22 1.57
C ALA A 97 -0.80 17.50 2.40
N TRP A 98 -1.51 18.25 3.23
CA TRP A 98 -2.74 17.78 3.84
C TRP A 98 -3.92 18.32 3.02
N VAL A 99 -4.83 17.42 2.70
CA VAL A 99 -5.96 17.70 1.81
C VAL A 99 -7.25 17.17 2.39
N ARG A 100 -8.36 17.77 2.00
CA ARG A 100 -9.70 17.21 2.21
C ARG A 100 -10.63 17.70 1.11
N SER A 101 -11.64 16.89 0.79
CA SER A 101 -12.58 17.17 -0.30
C SER A 101 -13.95 16.57 0.01
N GLY A 102 -15.00 17.31 -0.33
CA GLY A 102 -16.37 16.80 -0.29
C GLY A 102 -16.70 15.83 -1.43
N GLY A 103 -15.80 15.69 -2.40
CA GLY A 103 -16.06 14.87 -3.59
C GLY A 103 -16.96 15.58 -4.62
N GLY A 104 -17.34 14.83 -5.67
CA GLY A 104 -18.23 15.33 -6.74
C GLY A 104 -17.56 16.22 -7.79
N GLN A 105 -16.28 16.56 -7.64
CA GLN A 105 -15.52 17.26 -8.68
C GLN A 105 -15.30 16.37 -9.90
N ASN A 106 -15.24 17.00 -11.10
CA ASN A 106 -14.78 16.35 -12.32
C ASN A 106 -13.28 15.99 -12.22
N ALA A 107 -12.49 16.87 -11.56
CA ALA A 107 -11.10 16.63 -11.20
C ALA A 107 -10.72 17.47 -9.98
N ALA A 108 -9.97 16.88 -9.04
CA ALA A 108 -9.35 17.55 -7.90
C ALA A 108 -8.02 16.87 -7.61
N TYR A 109 -6.89 17.58 -7.78
CA TYR A 109 -5.58 16.96 -7.65
C TYR A 109 -4.47 17.96 -7.33
N LEU A 110 -3.41 17.47 -6.70
CA LEU A 110 -2.13 18.15 -6.65
C LEU A 110 -1.29 17.75 -7.86
N ALA A 111 -0.55 18.67 -8.44
CA ALA A 111 0.35 18.39 -9.55
C ALA A 111 1.72 19.06 -9.40
N LEU A 112 2.72 18.41 -10.02
CA LEU A 112 4.07 18.91 -10.22
C LEU A 112 4.34 18.97 -11.72
N LYS A 113 4.51 20.22 -12.23
CA LYS A 113 4.65 20.53 -13.65
C LYS A 113 6.00 21.19 -13.92
N ASN A 114 6.44 21.16 -15.18
CA ASN A 114 7.65 21.88 -15.62
C ASN A 114 8.93 21.49 -14.86
N CYS A 115 8.98 20.25 -14.31
CA CYS A 115 10.11 19.77 -13.54
C CYS A 115 11.15 19.03 -14.42
N GLY A 116 11.01 19.13 -15.76
CA GLY A 116 11.89 18.51 -16.75
C GLY A 116 11.41 17.14 -17.28
N GLY A 117 10.22 16.71 -16.89
CA GLY A 117 9.55 15.50 -17.37
C GLY A 117 8.05 15.73 -17.56
N THR A 118 7.29 14.65 -17.70
CA THR A 118 5.83 14.68 -17.71
C THR A 118 5.28 15.16 -16.37
N GLU A 119 4.12 15.78 -16.39
CA GLU A 119 3.38 16.16 -15.18
C GLU A 119 3.16 14.94 -14.29
N GLN A 120 3.45 15.10 -13.00
CA GLN A 120 3.12 14.13 -11.96
C GLN A 120 1.94 14.68 -11.17
N ARG A 121 0.97 13.82 -10.84
CA ARG A 121 -0.18 14.24 -10.06
C ARG A 121 -0.68 13.13 -9.14
N THR A 122 -1.36 13.54 -8.07
CA THR A 122 -2.10 12.69 -7.15
C THR A 122 -3.49 13.30 -6.97
N ASP A 123 -4.54 12.52 -7.23
CA ASP A 123 -5.91 12.94 -7.03
C ASP A 123 -6.20 13.10 -5.54
N LEU A 124 -7.08 14.02 -5.16
CA LEU A 124 -7.47 14.19 -3.78
C LEU A 124 -8.51 13.13 -3.38
N PRO A 125 -8.28 12.40 -2.27
CA PRO A 125 -9.29 11.47 -1.76
C PRO A 125 -10.57 12.19 -1.32
N VAL A 126 -11.69 11.47 -1.36
CA VAL A 126 -12.94 11.95 -0.75
C VAL A 126 -12.87 11.66 0.74
N SER A 127 -12.79 12.71 1.56
CA SER A 127 -12.60 12.59 3.00
C SER A 127 -13.67 13.30 3.85
N ALA A 128 -14.64 13.94 3.19
CA ALA A 128 -15.83 14.55 3.76
C ALA A 128 -15.62 15.58 4.89
N GLY A 129 -14.46 15.74 5.41
CA GLY A 129 -14.17 16.66 6.53
C GLY A 129 -12.84 16.37 7.21
N ASP A 130 -12.34 15.16 7.02
CA ASP A 130 -11.08 14.73 7.61
C ASP A 130 -9.90 15.14 6.73
N TRP A 131 -8.82 15.54 7.36
CA TRP A 131 -7.56 15.82 6.66
C TRP A 131 -6.81 14.54 6.36
N ILE A 132 -6.42 14.37 5.09
CA ILE A 132 -5.59 13.26 4.60
C ILE A 132 -4.27 13.83 4.10
N ARG A 133 -3.16 13.25 4.50
CA ARG A 133 -1.84 13.58 3.94
C ARG A 133 -1.60 12.77 2.68
N ILE A 134 -1.24 13.45 1.60
CA ILE A 134 -0.85 12.83 0.32
C ILE A 134 0.53 13.29 -0.11
N VAL A 135 1.15 12.51 -0.99
CA VAL A 135 2.48 12.79 -1.55
C VAL A 135 2.41 12.75 -3.07
N VAL A 136 3.12 13.69 -3.71
CA VAL A 136 3.36 13.66 -5.17
C VAL A 136 4.87 13.61 -5.37
N PRO A 137 5.44 12.50 -5.82
CA PRO A 137 6.86 12.39 -6.13
C PRO A 137 7.16 12.97 -7.52
N VAL A 138 8.37 13.54 -7.68
CA VAL A 138 8.86 14.00 -8.98
C VAL A 138 10.38 13.94 -9.05
N ARG A 139 10.91 13.74 -10.25
CA ARG A 139 12.32 13.96 -10.55
C ARG A 139 12.51 15.29 -11.27
N VAL A 140 13.20 16.21 -10.61
CA VAL A 140 13.59 17.50 -11.19
C VAL A 140 14.84 17.28 -12.06
N THR A 141 14.81 17.73 -13.32
CA THR A 141 15.92 17.58 -14.27
C THR A 141 16.32 18.87 -14.97
N ASN A 142 15.62 19.98 -14.69
CA ASN A 142 15.80 21.29 -15.35
C ASN A 142 15.88 22.45 -14.36
N ASN A 143 16.25 22.20 -13.12
CA ASN A 143 16.44 23.16 -12.04
C ASN A 143 15.20 24.00 -11.66
N GLN A 144 14.01 23.52 -11.98
CA GLN A 144 12.76 24.20 -11.68
C GLN A 144 11.62 23.21 -11.46
N CYS A 145 10.52 23.66 -10.85
CA CYS A 145 9.28 22.93 -10.74
C CYS A 145 8.11 23.87 -10.46
N THR A 146 6.92 23.58 -10.97
CA THR A 146 5.69 24.26 -10.62
C THR A 146 4.83 23.33 -9.77
N ILE A 147 4.50 23.78 -8.57
CA ILE A 147 3.59 23.10 -7.66
C ILE A 147 2.20 23.66 -7.87
N SER A 148 1.18 22.82 -8.02
CA SER A 148 -0.18 23.31 -8.25
C SER A 148 -1.26 22.49 -7.56
N VAL A 149 -2.30 23.22 -7.11
CA VAL A 149 -3.58 22.70 -6.63
C VAL A 149 -4.60 22.95 -7.73
N ASN A 150 -5.33 21.92 -8.14
CA ASN A 150 -6.20 21.98 -9.31
C ASN A 150 -7.62 21.53 -8.94
N SER A 151 -8.61 22.27 -9.44
CA SER A 151 -10.03 21.89 -9.37
C SER A 151 -10.70 22.11 -10.72
N ASP A 152 -11.50 21.11 -11.14
CA ASP A 152 -12.54 21.20 -12.17
C ASP A 152 -13.81 20.67 -11.51
N ALA A 153 -14.78 21.55 -11.22
CA ALA A 153 -15.80 21.26 -10.23
C ALA A 153 -17.18 21.82 -10.62
N ASN A 154 -18.22 21.11 -10.23
CA ASN A 154 -19.58 21.58 -10.30
C ASN A 154 -19.86 22.60 -9.17
N ALA A 155 -20.96 23.34 -9.28
CA ALA A 155 -21.42 24.26 -8.27
C ALA A 155 -21.49 23.58 -6.89
N GLY A 156 -20.96 24.22 -5.85
CA GLY A 156 -20.99 23.75 -4.48
C GLY A 156 -19.93 22.68 -4.12
N ASN A 157 -19.23 22.08 -5.07
CA ASN A 157 -18.12 21.21 -4.75
C ASN A 157 -16.95 22.01 -4.17
N TRP A 158 -16.18 21.38 -3.30
CA TRP A 158 -15.10 22.05 -2.57
C TRP A 158 -13.92 21.13 -2.31
N LEU A 159 -12.73 21.73 -2.21
CA LEU A 159 -11.55 21.12 -1.61
C LEU A 159 -10.85 22.11 -0.70
N ASN A 160 -10.06 21.58 0.23
CA ASN A 160 -9.13 22.36 1.05
C ASN A 160 -7.74 21.72 0.98
N VAL A 161 -6.72 22.57 1.07
CA VAL A 161 -5.31 22.16 1.11
C VAL A 161 -4.58 22.98 2.17
N ASP A 162 -3.68 22.32 2.89
CA ASP A 162 -2.86 22.95 3.93
C ASP A 162 -1.52 22.26 4.11
N ASP A 163 -0.60 22.89 4.82
CA ASP A 163 0.71 22.35 5.19
C ASP A 163 1.52 21.75 4.02
N LEU A 164 1.53 22.43 2.87
CA LEU A 164 2.34 21.98 1.75
C LEU A 164 3.83 22.12 2.06
N THR A 165 4.58 21.08 1.76
CA THR A 165 6.05 21.08 1.80
C THR A 165 6.62 20.44 0.55
N PHE A 166 7.69 21.02 0.01
CA PHE A 166 8.39 20.47 -1.15
C PHE A 166 9.87 20.26 -0.79
N THR A 167 10.28 18.99 -0.70
CA THR A 167 11.58 18.62 -0.13
C THR A 167 12.31 17.59 -1.01
N PRO A 168 13.67 17.65 -1.06
CA PRO A 168 14.45 16.57 -1.65
C PRO A 168 14.13 15.22 -0.99
N GLY A 169 14.08 14.16 -1.77
CA GLY A 169 13.87 12.79 -1.32
C GLY A 169 13.10 11.97 -2.33
N THR A 170 13.31 10.66 -2.26
CA THR A 170 12.50 9.71 -3.01
C THR A 170 11.18 9.45 -2.29
N SER A 171 10.16 9.17 -3.06
CA SER A 171 8.90 8.60 -2.61
C SER A 171 8.52 7.48 -3.58
N GLY A 172 7.69 6.56 -3.13
CA GLY A 172 7.21 5.45 -3.94
C GLY A 172 7.06 4.18 -3.12
N LEU A 173 6.17 3.31 -3.58
CA LEU A 173 5.90 2.05 -2.93
C LEU A 173 6.87 0.97 -3.40
N ALA A 174 7.65 0.42 -2.46
CA ALA A 174 8.54 -0.71 -2.73
C ALA A 174 7.77 -2.01 -3.02
N VAL A 175 6.55 -2.11 -2.48
CA VAL A 175 5.65 -3.26 -2.63
C VAL A 175 4.39 -2.82 -3.36
N LYS A 176 4.21 -3.33 -4.56
CA LYS A 176 3.00 -3.26 -5.36
C LYS A 176 2.55 -4.68 -5.63
N GLY A 177 1.82 -5.23 -4.68
CA GLY A 177 1.57 -6.65 -4.58
C GLY A 177 0.09 -7.02 -4.74
N ALA A 178 -0.13 -8.32 -4.89
CA ALA A 178 -1.45 -8.92 -4.77
C ALA A 178 -1.36 -10.31 -4.15
N ASP A 179 -2.40 -10.69 -3.40
CA ASP A 179 -2.68 -12.10 -3.11
C ASP A 179 -3.24 -12.75 -4.37
N ILE A 180 -2.63 -13.86 -4.76
CA ILE A 180 -3.00 -14.64 -5.93
C ILE A 180 -3.13 -16.13 -5.59
N SER A 181 -3.44 -16.41 -4.33
CA SER A 181 -3.52 -17.78 -3.83
C SER A 181 -4.65 -18.58 -4.46
N SER A 182 -5.75 -17.91 -4.87
CA SER A 182 -6.88 -18.53 -5.57
C SER A 182 -6.58 -18.87 -7.04
N LEU A 183 -5.56 -18.28 -7.65
CA LEU A 183 -5.27 -18.43 -9.08
C LEU A 183 -5.22 -19.90 -9.55
N PRO A 184 -4.51 -20.82 -8.88
CA PRO A 184 -4.47 -22.22 -9.32
C PRO A 184 -5.84 -22.91 -9.30
N LYS A 185 -6.70 -22.56 -8.33
CA LYS A 185 -8.06 -23.11 -8.24
C LYS A 185 -8.94 -22.52 -9.34
N SER A 186 -8.88 -21.21 -9.54
CA SER A 186 -9.61 -20.52 -10.61
C SER A 186 -9.26 -21.06 -12.00
N GLU A 187 -7.96 -21.23 -12.31
CA GLU A 187 -7.49 -21.83 -13.57
C GLU A 187 -7.97 -23.28 -13.72
N ALA A 188 -7.89 -24.10 -12.67
CA ALA A 188 -8.36 -25.48 -12.70
C ALA A 188 -9.87 -25.60 -12.89
N LYS A 189 -10.64 -24.55 -12.55
CA LYS A 189 -12.10 -24.44 -12.76
C LYS A 189 -12.46 -23.71 -14.06
N GLY A 190 -11.51 -23.49 -14.97
CA GLY A 190 -11.73 -22.95 -16.31
C GLY A 190 -11.56 -21.44 -16.43
N GLY A 191 -11.00 -20.75 -15.45
CA GLY A 191 -10.61 -19.34 -15.56
C GLY A 191 -9.55 -19.15 -16.64
N VAL A 192 -9.75 -18.17 -17.54
CA VAL A 192 -8.84 -17.85 -18.65
C VAL A 192 -8.57 -16.35 -18.66
N TYR A 193 -7.53 -15.95 -17.95
CA TYR A 193 -7.20 -14.54 -17.78
C TYR A 193 -6.78 -13.89 -19.08
N ARG A 194 -7.21 -12.62 -19.27
CA ARG A 194 -7.04 -11.88 -20.52
C ARG A 194 -6.53 -10.46 -20.27
N THR A 195 -5.83 -9.93 -21.23
CA THR A 195 -5.57 -8.47 -21.28
C THR A 195 -6.88 -7.69 -21.37
N ALA A 196 -6.86 -6.39 -21.11
CA ALA A 196 -8.01 -5.52 -21.32
C ALA A 196 -8.55 -5.57 -22.77
N SER A 197 -7.68 -5.85 -23.77
CA SER A 197 -8.07 -6.03 -25.17
C SER A 197 -8.63 -7.43 -25.50
N GLY A 198 -8.59 -8.37 -24.53
CA GLY A 198 -9.18 -9.71 -24.67
C GLY A 198 -8.22 -10.83 -25.05
N SER A 199 -6.91 -10.57 -25.23
CA SER A 199 -5.93 -11.62 -25.50
C SER A 199 -5.68 -12.47 -24.25
N ALA A 200 -5.82 -13.79 -24.36
CA ALA A 200 -5.53 -14.71 -23.24
C ALA A 200 -4.03 -14.73 -22.88
N GLY A 201 -3.74 -14.90 -21.59
CA GLY A 201 -2.40 -14.97 -21.08
C GLY A 201 -2.31 -15.66 -19.70
N ASP A 202 -1.11 -15.89 -19.23
CA ASP A 202 -0.86 -16.37 -17.87
C ASP A 202 -1.23 -15.27 -16.85
N GLY A 203 -2.07 -15.58 -15.84
CA GLY A 203 -2.55 -14.60 -14.86
C GLY A 203 -1.42 -13.90 -14.10
N VAL A 204 -0.34 -14.63 -13.75
CA VAL A 204 0.83 -14.04 -13.08
C VAL A 204 1.57 -13.08 -14.01
N ALA A 205 1.75 -13.45 -15.28
CA ALA A 205 2.42 -12.61 -16.27
C ALA A 205 1.61 -11.35 -16.60
N LEU A 206 0.28 -11.43 -16.66
CA LEU A 206 -0.60 -10.28 -16.88
C LEU A 206 -0.50 -9.27 -15.73
N LEU A 207 -0.55 -9.72 -14.48
CA LEU A 207 -0.36 -8.87 -13.31
C LEU A 207 1.04 -8.24 -13.30
N ARG A 208 2.08 -9.02 -13.64
CA ARG A 208 3.45 -8.51 -13.77
C ARG A 208 3.57 -7.42 -14.82
N SER A 209 2.93 -7.61 -15.97
CA SER A 209 2.95 -6.63 -17.07
C SER A 209 2.23 -5.32 -16.70
N ALA A 210 1.26 -5.37 -15.80
CA ALA A 210 0.60 -4.19 -15.24
C ALA A 210 1.46 -3.44 -14.20
N GLY A 211 2.59 -4.03 -13.76
CA GLY A 211 3.52 -3.41 -12.81
C GLY A 211 3.62 -4.10 -11.45
N MET A 212 2.84 -5.16 -11.20
CA MET A 212 2.95 -5.94 -9.97
C MET A 212 4.39 -6.43 -9.77
N ASN A 213 4.94 -6.25 -8.56
CA ASN A 213 6.31 -6.65 -8.26
C ASN A 213 6.43 -7.62 -7.08
N TYR A 214 5.30 -7.93 -6.44
CA TYR A 214 5.26 -8.77 -5.26
C TYR A 214 3.99 -9.64 -5.26
N ALA A 215 4.11 -10.95 -5.04
CA ALA A 215 2.96 -11.84 -4.87
C ALA A 215 2.85 -12.27 -3.40
N ARG A 216 1.64 -12.31 -2.87
CA ARG A 216 1.30 -12.91 -1.58
C ARG A 216 0.64 -14.26 -1.84
N LEU A 217 1.09 -15.29 -1.12
CA LEU A 217 0.57 -16.65 -1.19
C LEU A 217 0.31 -17.14 0.23
N LYS A 218 -0.95 -17.44 0.54
CA LYS A 218 -1.31 -18.10 1.80
C LYS A 218 -0.93 -19.57 1.77
N VAL A 219 -0.59 -20.11 2.94
CA VAL A 219 -0.29 -21.52 3.11
C VAL A 219 -1.11 -22.11 4.27
N TRP A 220 -1.83 -23.19 3.97
CA TRP A 220 -2.57 -24.02 4.91
C TRP A 220 -1.82 -25.31 5.17
N VAL A 221 -2.12 -25.98 6.31
CA VAL A 221 -1.41 -27.20 6.71
C VAL A 221 -1.88 -28.39 5.89
N ASN A 222 -3.17 -28.70 5.94
CA ASN A 222 -3.76 -29.85 5.23
C ASN A 222 -5.18 -29.53 4.74
N PRO A 223 -5.38 -28.62 3.78
CA PRO A 223 -6.70 -28.25 3.28
C PRO A 223 -7.42 -29.40 2.56
N ALA A 224 -8.73 -29.49 2.75
CA ALA A 224 -9.56 -30.58 2.24
C ALA A 224 -9.54 -30.69 0.70
N ASP A 225 -9.48 -29.56 -0.01
CA ASP A 225 -9.46 -29.50 -1.47
C ASP A 225 -8.04 -29.56 -2.08
N GLY A 226 -7.01 -29.59 -1.25
CA GLY A 226 -5.61 -29.64 -1.66
C GLY A 226 -5.07 -28.34 -2.26
N TYR A 227 -5.83 -27.23 -2.28
CA TYR A 227 -5.33 -25.91 -2.66
C TYR A 227 -4.70 -25.20 -1.45
N ASN A 228 -3.81 -24.23 -1.72
CA ASN A 228 -3.08 -23.49 -0.69
C ASN A 228 -2.18 -24.33 0.25
N ASN A 229 -1.99 -25.62 -0.03
CA ASN A 229 -1.02 -26.44 0.70
C ASN A 229 0.43 -26.15 0.24
N LYS A 230 1.42 -26.70 0.95
CA LYS A 230 2.85 -26.56 0.64
C LYS A 230 3.15 -26.83 -0.84
N ALA A 231 2.61 -27.89 -1.45
CA ALA A 231 2.91 -28.24 -2.84
C ALA A 231 2.42 -27.16 -3.82
N ARG A 232 1.23 -26.60 -3.59
CA ARG A 232 0.68 -25.52 -4.42
C ARG A 232 1.45 -24.23 -4.26
N VAL A 233 1.85 -23.88 -3.03
CA VAL A 233 2.69 -22.70 -2.77
C VAL A 233 4.05 -22.82 -3.47
N LEU A 234 4.68 -24.01 -3.44
CA LEU A 234 5.93 -24.27 -4.16
C LEU A 234 5.78 -24.06 -5.68
N ALA A 235 4.73 -24.61 -6.28
CA ALA A 235 4.45 -24.46 -7.71
C ALA A 235 4.18 -22.99 -8.09
N MET A 236 3.39 -22.27 -7.30
CA MET A 236 3.11 -20.86 -7.53
C MET A 236 4.35 -19.99 -7.35
N ALA A 237 5.18 -20.27 -6.35
CA ALA A 237 6.43 -19.56 -6.13
C ALA A 237 7.38 -19.64 -7.35
N GLN A 238 7.42 -20.78 -8.05
CA GLN A 238 8.17 -20.90 -9.31
C GLN A 238 7.62 -19.97 -10.39
N ARG A 239 6.27 -19.90 -10.56
CA ARG A 239 5.65 -18.98 -11.52
C ARG A 239 5.95 -17.51 -11.18
N VAL A 240 5.83 -17.14 -9.91
CA VAL A 240 6.13 -15.78 -9.41
C VAL A 240 7.58 -15.39 -9.66
N LYS A 241 8.52 -16.24 -9.26
CA LYS A 241 9.96 -15.97 -9.41
C LYS A 241 10.42 -15.99 -10.88
N ALA A 242 9.78 -16.79 -11.75
CA ALA A 242 10.02 -16.77 -13.19
C ALA A 242 9.67 -15.41 -13.83
N GLN A 243 8.74 -14.66 -13.24
CA GLN A 243 8.40 -13.28 -13.64
C GLN A 243 9.30 -12.22 -12.98
N GLY A 244 10.33 -12.61 -12.23
CA GLY A 244 11.24 -11.70 -11.52
C GLY A 244 10.57 -10.96 -10.35
N MET A 245 9.45 -11.46 -9.84
CA MET A 245 8.74 -10.86 -8.71
C MET A 245 9.24 -11.38 -7.36
N LYS A 246 8.99 -10.61 -6.32
CA LYS A 246 9.19 -11.00 -4.92
C LYS A 246 8.01 -11.82 -4.40
N LEU A 247 8.24 -12.53 -3.30
CA LEU A 247 7.28 -13.45 -2.70
C LEU A 247 7.08 -13.15 -1.22
N LEU A 248 5.84 -12.96 -0.80
CA LEU A 248 5.37 -13.04 0.57
C LEU A 248 4.65 -14.36 0.78
N VAL A 249 5.01 -15.11 1.81
CA VAL A 249 4.29 -16.32 2.24
C VAL A 249 3.54 -16.03 3.53
N ASP A 250 2.24 -16.28 3.51
CA ASP A 250 1.33 -16.02 4.62
C ASP A 250 0.91 -17.32 5.29
N PHE A 251 1.39 -17.57 6.50
CA PHE A 251 1.09 -18.77 7.27
C PHE A 251 -0.19 -18.60 8.09
N HIS A 252 -1.26 -19.30 7.71
CA HIS A 252 -2.49 -19.33 8.50
C HIS A 252 -2.41 -20.27 9.70
N TYR A 253 -1.52 -21.27 9.68
CA TYR A 253 -1.41 -22.34 10.69
C TYR A 253 -2.76 -23.03 10.95
N SER A 254 -3.51 -23.24 9.91
CA SER A 254 -4.85 -23.85 9.90
C SER A 254 -4.99 -24.74 8.67
N ASP A 255 -6.03 -25.56 8.59
CA ASP A 255 -6.42 -26.31 7.39
C ASP A 255 -7.33 -25.51 6.45
N THR A 256 -7.76 -24.31 6.89
CA THR A 256 -8.66 -23.42 6.17
C THR A 256 -8.36 -21.96 6.54
N TRP A 257 -9.27 -21.05 6.22
CA TRP A 257 -9.16 -19.63 6.56
C TRP A 257 -8.89 -19.41 8.05
N ALA A 258 -7.90 -18.58 8.34
CA ALA A 258 -7.68 -17.99 9.65
C ALA A 258 -7.95 -16.48 9.52
N ASP A 259 -8.85 -15.96 10.34
CA ASP A 259 -9.29 -14.57 10.38
C ASP A 259 -9.60 -14.17 11.84
N PRO A 260 -10.00 -12.92 12.15
CA PRO A 260 -10.27 -12.50 13.52
C PRO A 260 -11.32 -13.33 14.24
N GLY A 261 -12.23 -13.98 13.52
CA GLY A 261 -13.26 -14.88 14.06
C GLY A 261 -12.88 -16.37 14.08
N LYS A 262 -11.80 -16.76 13.41
CA LYS A 262 -11.43 -18.16 13.18
C LYS A 262 -9.92 -18.36 13.23
N GLN A 263 -9.43 -18.90 14.33
CA GLN A 263 -8.01 -19.22 14.53
C GLN A 263 -7.85 -20.67 15.01
N HIS A 264 -8.52 -21.58 14.28
CA HIS A 264 -8.57 -22.99 14.65
C HIS A 264 -7.25 -23.71 14.36
N LYS A 265 -6.86 -24.58 15.27
CA LYS A 265 -5.73 -25.50 15.04
C LYS A 265 -6.04 -26.42 13.85
N PRO A 266 -5.02 -26.76 13.03
CA PRO A 266 -5.15 -27.85 12.07
C PRO A 266 -5.60 -29.14 12.76
N ALA A 267 -6.37 -29.97 12.08
CA ALA A 267 -6.86 -31.25 12.64
C ALA A 267 -5.70 -32.11 13.17
N ALA A 268 -4.58 -32.13 12.49
CA ALA A 268 -3.37 -32.86 12.92
C ALA A 268 -2.78 -32.35 14.24
N TRP A 269 -3.06 -31.10 14.64
CA TRP A 269 -2.53 -30.48 15.87
C TRP A 269 -3.59 -30.32 16.97
N ALA A 270 -4.83 -30.75 16.73
CA ALA A 270 -5.98 -30.50 17.62
C ALA A 270 -5.73 -30.94 19.06
N GLY A 271 -5.07 -32.10 19.26
CA GLY A 271 -4.76 -32.67 20.58
C GLY A 271 -3.40 -32.26 21.16
N HIS A 272 -2.64 -31.38 20.45
CA HIS A 272 -1.29 -31.04 20.87
C HIS A 272 -1.28 -30.05 22.05
N SER A 273 -0.35 -30.30 22.98
CA SER A 273 -0.04 -29.37 24.04
C SER A 273 0.66 -28.12 23.50
N TYR A 274 0.70 -27.06 24.29
CA TYR A 274 1.41 -25.83 23.92
C TYR A 274 2.86 -26.07 23.48
N SER A 275 3.58 -26.97 24.16
CA SER A 275 4.98 -27.30 23.79
C SER A 275 5.06 -27.94 22.41
N GLN A 276 4.11 -28.82 22.09
CA GLN A 276 4.01 -29.44 20.77
C GLN A 276 3.60 -28.42 19.72
N LEU A 277 2.63 -27.55 19.99
CA LEU A 277 2.22 -26.49 19.07
C LEU A 277 3.38 -25.53 18.71
N LYS A 278 4.25 -25.22 19.68
CA LYS A 278 5.49 -24.47 19.38
C LYS A 278 6.38 -25.20 18.39
N ALA A 279 6.55 -26.51 18.59
CA ALA A 279 7.34 -27.33 17.68
C ALA A 279 6.68 -27.43 16.30
N ASP A 280 5.35 -27.57 16.24
CA ASP A 280 4.59 -27.63 14.99
C ASP A 280 4.71 -26.32 14.18
N VAL A 281 4.54 -25.17 14.82
CA VAL A 281 4.72 -23.86 14.18
C VAL A 281 6.14 -23.73 13.61
N TYR A 282 7.16 -24.08 14.41
CA TYR A 282 8.54 -24.06 13.94
C TYR A 282 8.72 -24.99 12.75
N GLN A 283 8.34 -26.25 12.87
CA GLN A 283 8.62 -27.27 11.89
C GLN A 283 7.87 -27.02 10.57
N HIS A 284 6.58 -26.66 10.64
CA HIS A 284 5.80 -26.34 9.45
C HIS A 284 6.39 -25.13 8.70
N THR A 285 6.72 -24.07 9.41
CA THR A 285 7.36 -22.89 8.83
C THR A 285 8.71 -23.23 8.20
N TYR A 286 9.55 -23.95 8.94
CA TYR A 286 10.88 -24.38 8.47
C TYR A 286 10.79 -25.26 7.22
N ASP A 287 9.86 -26.22 7.19
CA ASP A 287 9.69 -27.17 6.09
C ASP A 287 9.19 -26.50 4.80
N VAL A 288 8.24 -25.58 4.91
CA VAL A 288 7.76 -24.82 3.75
C VAL A 288 8.85 -23.92 3.18
N LEU A 289 9.47 -23.12 4.05
CA LEU A 289 10.50 -22.16 3.63
C LEU A 289 11.78 -22.87 3.18
N GLY A 290 12.16 -23.97 3.82
CA GLY A 290 13.29 -24.81 3.42
C GLY A 290 13.10 -25.39 2.02
N ALA A 291 11.89 -25.85 1.69
CA ALA A 291 11.55 -26.33 0.36
C ALA A 291 11.58 -25.21 -0.68
N LEU A 292 11.03 -24.03 -0.37
CA LEU A 292 11.12 -22.85 -1.23
C LEU A 292 12.57 -22.46 -1.50
N LYS A 293 13.42 -22.45 -0.48
CA LYS A 293 14.84 -22.16 -0.64
C LYS A 293 15.56 -23.21 -1.48
N ALA A 294 15.28 -24.49 -1.24
CA ALA A 294 15.91 -25.59 -1.96
C ALA A 294 15.61 -25.56 -3.47
N GLN A 295 14.42 -25.09 -3.88
CA GLN A 295 14.06 -24.93 -5.29
C GLN A 295 14.47 -23.56 -5.88
N GLY A 296 15.15 -22.68 -5.12
CA GLY A 296 15.59 -21.36 -5.59
C GLY A 296 14.52 -20.25 -5.56
N THR A 297 13.41 -20.45 -4.84
CA THR A 297 12.29 -19.48 -4.73
C THR A 297 12.12 -18.94 -3.32
N THR A 298 13.22 -18.63 -2.64
CA THR A 298 13.21 -18.10 -1.26
C THR A 298 12.21 -16.95 -1.11
N ALA A 299 11.40 -16.99 -0.06
CA ALA A 299 10.48 -15.91 0.28
C ALA A 299 11.23 -14.65 0.70
N ASP A 300 10.80 -13.49 0.20
CA ASP A 300 11.35 -12.19 0.57
C ASP A 300 10.72 -11.66 1.87
N MET A 301 9.46 -12.03 2.12
CA MET A 301 8.70 -11.69 3.32
C MET A 301 7.86 -12.89 3.77
N VAL A 302 7.61 -12.99 5.06
CA VAL A 302 6.77 -14.03 5.66
C VAL A 302 5.85 -13.40 6.69
N GLN A 303 4.56 -13.71 6.62
CA GLN A 303 3.62 -13.44 7.70
C GLN A 303 3.55 -14.66 8.62
N VAL A 304 3.75 -14.43 9.92
CA VAL A 304 3.60 -15.44 10.97
C VAL A 304 2.22 -15.27 11.59
N GLY A 305 1.26 -15.97 11.02
CA GLY A 305 -0.17 -15.84 11.30
C GLY A 305 -0.87 -14.81 10.40
N ASN A 306 -2.14 -15.03 10.12
CA ASN A 306 -3.03 -14.16 9.36
C ASN A 306 -4.08 -13.55 10.29
N GLU A 307 -4.20 -12.22 10.29
CA GLU A 307 -5.21 -11.45 11.05
C GLU A 307 -5.35 -11.90 12.51
N ILE A 308 -4.23 -11.91 13.21
CA ILE A 308 -4.09 -12.48 14.56
C ILE A 308 -4.56 -11.52 15.67
N ASN A 309 -5.60 -10.72 15.44
CA ASN A 309 -6.18 -9.80 16.42
C ASN A 309 -6.54 -10.52 17.74
N GLY A 310 -7.16 -11.69 17.65
CA GLY A 310 -7.48 -12.56 18.78
C GLY A 310 -6.39 -13.59 19.14
N GLY A 311 -5.22 -13.52 18.49
CA GLY A 311 -4.16 -14.52 18.57
C GLY A 311 -4.25 -15.56 17.46
N MET A 312 -3.61 -16.72 17.63
CA MET A 312 -3.58 -17.83 16.68
C MET A 312 -3.67 -19.18 17.39
N LEU A 313 -4.06 -20.24 16.70
CA LEU A 313 -4.09 -21.61 17.27
C LEU A 313 -4.86 -21.68 18.61
N TRP A 314 -6.12 -21.23 18.58
CA TRP A 314 -6.95 -21.19 19.80
C TRP A 314 -7.15 -22.60 20.38
N ASN A 315 -7.23 -22.67 21.76
CA ASN A 315 -7.20 -21.55 22.73
C ASN A 315 -5.79 -21.17 23.20
N GLU A 316 -4.79 -22.02 22.97
CA GLU A 316 -3.43 -21.88 23.54
C GLU A 316 -2.77 -20.56 23.14
N GLY A 317 -2.87 -20.19 21.87
CA GLY A 317 -2.29 -18.96 21.35
C GLY A 317 -3.26 -17.78 21.26
N SER A 318 -4.33 -17.76 22.06
CA SER A 318 -5.23 -16.61 22.10
C SER A 318 -4.63 -15.42 22.88
N THR A 319 -5.12 -14.20 22.63
CA THR A 319 -4.73 -12.99 23.36
C THR A 319 -5.15 -13.01 24.85
N SER A 320 -6.00 -13.94 25.27
CA SER A 320 -6.21 -14.20 26.70
C SER A 320 -5.03 -14.92 27.35
N ASN A 321 -4.12 -15.48 26.55
CA ASN A 321 -2.92 -16.19 26.98
C ASN A 321 -1.65 -15.67 26.28
N TRP A 322 -1.34 -14.40 26.48
CA TRP A 322 -0.25 -13.70 25.80
C TRP A 322 1.12 -14.38 25.92
N THR A 323 1.41 -15.05 27.05
CA THR A 323 2.68 -15.76 27.22
C THR A 323 2.84 -16.89 26.21
N GLN A 324 1.76 -17.64 25.97
CA GLN A 324 1.78 -18.71 24.98
C GLN A 324 1.76 -18.16 23.56
N LEU A 325 0.94 -17.14 23.28
CA LEU A 325 0.92 -16.47 21.98
C LEU A 325 2.31 -15.95 21.59
N ALA A 326 2.99 -15.23 22.51
CA ALA A 326 4.34 -14.72 22.27
C ALA A 326 5.34 -15.86 21.96
N GLY A 327 5.21 -16.99 22.64
CA GLY A 327 6.05 -18.16 22.39
C GLY A 327 5.80 -18.81 21.01
N LEU A 328 4.54 -18.86 20.54
CA LEU A 328 4.19 -19.35 19.21
C LEU A 328 4.70 -18.43 18.12
N LEU A 329 4.48 -17.12 18.24
CA LEU A 329 4.96 -16.11 17.28
C LEU A 329 6.48 -16.12 17.17
N ASN A 330 7.19 -16.19 18.30
CA ASN A 330 8.65 -16.29 18.32
C ASN A 330 9.16 -17.61 17.71
N SER A 331 8.39 -18.69 17.85
CA SER A 331 8.73 -19.97 17.22
C SER A 331 8.70 -19.88 15.69
N GLY A 332 7.66 -19.23 15.14
CA GLY A 332 7.58 -18.93 13.70
C GLY A 332 8.71 -18.02 13.25
N TYR A 333 8.98 -16.94 13.98
CA TYR A 333 10.11 -16.02 13.70
C TYR A 333 11.44 -16.77 13.63
N ASP A 334 11.73 -17.63 14.60
CA ASP A 334 12.98 -18.40 14.67
C ASP A 334 13.12 -19.35 13.48
N ALA A 335 12.04 -20.00 13.06
CA ALA A 335 12.03 -20.87 11.91
C ALA A 335 12.34 -20.10 10.60
N VAL A 336 11.74 -18.92 10.42
CA VAL A 336 12.04 -18.06 9.26
C VAL A 336 13.52 -17.69 9.24
N LYS A 337 14.05 -17.20 10.37
CA LYS A 337 15.46 -16.76 10.46
C LYS A 337 16.45 -17.91 10.35
N ALA A 338 16.08 -19.11 10.76
CA ALA A 338 16.91 -20.30 10.59
C ALA A 338 17.06 -20.70 9.11
N VAL A 339 16.01 -20.55 8.29
CA VAL A 339 16.07 -20.86 6.86
C VAL A 339 16.69 -19.71 6.05
N ALA A 340 16.24 -18.49 6.28
CA ALA A 340 16.62 -17.32 5.50
C ALA A 340 16.71 -16.07 6.40
N PRO A 341 17.89 -15.76 6.96
CA PRO A 341 18.06 -14.66 7.93
C PRO A 341 17.65 -13.28 7.40
N SER A 342 17.74 -13.05 6.09
CA SER A 342 17.39 -11.78 5.43
C SER A 342 15.89 -11.64 5.14
N THR A 343 15.10 -12.71 5.23
CA THR A 343 13.66 -12.64 4.99
C THR A 343 12.97 -11.78 6.05
N THR A 344 12.17 -10.82 5.60
CA THR A 344 11.38 -9.96 6.50
C THR A 344 10.27 -10.77 7.16
N VAL A 345 10.15 -10.69 8.49
CA VAL A 345 9.05 -11.31 9.23
C VAL A 345 8.03 -10.26 9.60
N ALA A 346 6.81 -10.41 9.14
CA ALA A 346 5.69 -9.54 9.42
C ALA A 346 4.67 -10.20 10.38
N LEU A 347 4.04 -9.37 11.20
CA LEU A 347 2.82 -9.72 11.92
C LEU A 347 1.66 -8.96 11.31
N HIS A 348 0.51 -9.60 11.22
CA HIS A 348 -0.64 -9.12 10.47
C HIS A 348 -1.89 -9.05 11.34
N LEU A 349 -2.48 -7.85 11.41
CA LEU A 349 -3.77 -7.61 12.05
C LEU A 349 -4.81 -7.14 11.04
N ALA A 350 -6.07 -7.48 11.27
CA ALA A 350 -7.20 -6.84 10.62
C ALA A 350 -7.49 -5.45 11.23
N GLU A 351 -8.51 -4.76 10.68
CA GLU A 351 -9.05 -3.52 11.24
C GLU A 351 -8.05 -2.36 11.24
N GLY A 352 -7.43 -2.11 10.06
CA GLY A 352 -6.37 -1.11 9.90
C GLY A 352 -6.75 0.34 10.24
N GLY A 353 -8.01 0.66 10.47
CA GLY A 353 -8.46 1.94 11.03
C GLY A 353 -8.61 1.94 12.55
N ASP A 354 -8.45 0.81 13.23
CA ASP A 354 -8.51 0.75 14.71
C ASP A 354 -7.13 1.05 15.34
N LEU A 355 -6.88 2.33 15.59
CA LEU A 355 -5.69 2.78 16.29
C LEU A 355 -5.57 2.18 17.69
N GLY A 356 -6.69 2.09 18.42
CA GLY A 356 -6.72 1.61 19.80
C GLY A 356 -6.35 0.14 19.89
N GLY A 357 -6.99 -0.70 19.08
CA GLY A 357 -6.74 -2.13 18.99
C GLY A 357 -5.32 -2.44 18.51
N THR A 358 -4.85 -1.73 17.48
CA THR A 358 -3.48 -1.89 16.95
C THR A 358 -2.44 -1.58 18.02
N ARG A 359 -2.58 -0.46 18.74
CA ARG A 359 -1.69 -0.12 19.87
C ARG A 359 -1.73 -1.17 20.97
N TRP A 360 -2.92 -1.54 21.40
CA TRP A 360 -3.09 -2.54 22.46
C TRP A 360 -2.40 -3.84 22.09
N TRP A 361 -2.58 -4.31 20.87
CA TRP A 361 -2.02 -5.57 20.41
C TRP A 361 -0.48 -5.53 20.36
N PHE A 362 0.09 -4.55 19.67
CA PHE A 362 1.55 -4.46 19.51
C PHE A 362 2.27 -4.07 20.81
N ASP A 363 1.68 -3.26 21.69
CA ASP A 363 2.24 -2.99 23.02
C ASP A 363 2.33 -4.26 23.85
N ASN A 364 1.31 -5.10 23.82
CA ASN A 364 1.32 -6.41 24.47
C ASN A 364 2.37 -7.34 23.87
N ALA A 365 2.52 -7.37 22.55
CA ALA A 365 3.50 -8.18 21.85
C ALA A 365 4.94 -7.74 22.20
N VAL A 366 5.24 -6.45 22.09
CA VAL A 366 6.56 -5.87 22.35
C VAL A 366 6.96 -6.07 23.82
N SER A 367 6.05 -5.82 24.76
CA SER A 367 6.33 -5.99 26.21
C SER A 367 6.67 -7.44 26.58
N ARG A 368 6.31 -8.42 25.74
CA ARG A 368 6.61 -9.85 25.94
C ARG A 368 7.73 -10.36 25.03
N GLY A 369 8.44 -9.47 24.37
CA GLY A 369 9.60 -9.81 23.54
C GLY A 369 9.23 -10.56 22.26
N VAL A 370 8.03 -10.32 21.69
CA VAL A 370 7.69 -10.81 20.35
C VAL A 370 8.55 -10.11 19.31
N ARG A 371 9.18 -10.88 18.45
CA ARG A 371 10.08 -10.39 17.41
C ARG A 371 9.37 -10.33 16.06
N PHE A 372 9.51 -9.18 15.39
CA PHE A 372 9.01 -8.95 14.04
C PHE A 372 9.80 -7.81 13.38
N ASP A 373 9.77 -7.79 12.05
CA ASP A 373 10.50 -6.82 11.25
C ASP A 373 9.57 -5.78 10.62
N ALA A 374 8.30 -6.12 10.34
CA ALA A 374 7.31 -5.26 9.72
C ALA A 374 5.91 -5.51 10.30
N ILE A 375 5.02 -4.53 10.14
CA ILE A 375 3.62 -4.59 10.54
C ILE A 375 2.75 -4.59 9.28
N GLY A 376 1.91 -5.61 9.11
CA GLY A 376 0.87 -5.69 8.10
C GLY A 376 -0.49 -5.41 8.70
N LEU A 377 -1.33 -4.64 8.00
CA LEU A 377 -2.72 -4.40 8.38
C LEU A 377 -3.64 -4.73 7.21
N SER A 378 -4.81 -5.32 7.46
CA SER A 378 -5.91 -5.32 6.48
C SER A 378 -6.73 -4.04 6.63
N TYR A 379 -7.08 -3.42 5.51
CA TYR A 379 -7.99 -2.28 5.52
C TYR A 379 -9.01 -2.39 4.39
N TYR A 380 -10.25 -2.55 4.78
CA TYR A 380 -11.42 -2.53 3.92
C TYR A 380 -12.31 -1.38 4.38
N GLY A 381 -12.41 -0.32 3.58
CA GLY A 381 -13.05 0.95 4.00
C GLY A 381 -14.53 0.82 4.37
N TYR A 382 -15.19 -0.23 3.93
CA TYR A 382 -16.57 -0.52 4.31
C TYR A 382 -16.72 -1.11 5.72
N TRP A 383 -15.62 -1.56 6.37
CA TRP A 383 -15.67 -2.14 7.73
C TRP A 383 -14.71 -1.48 8.72
N HIS A 384 -13.57 -0.96 8.24
CA HIS A 384 -12.43 -0.65 9.09
C HIS A 384 -12.22 0.87 9.30
N GLY A 385 -13.31 1.66 9.29
CA GLY A 385 -13.24 3.09 9.52
C GLY A 385 -12.88 3.92 8.28
N THR A 386 -12.62 5.19 8.49
CA THR A 386 -12.34 6.15 7.41
C THR A 386 -10.89 6.04 6.89
N LEU A 387 -10.62 6.66 5.74
CA LEU A 387 -9.25 6.81 5.23
C LEU A 387 -8.34 7.59 6.22
N HIS A 388 -8.91 8.51 7.00
CA HIS A 388 -8.20 9.23 8.06
C HIS A 388 -7.81 8.28 9.21
N ASP A 389 -8.72 7.44 9.66
CA ASP A 389 -8.45 6.45 10.70
C ASP A 389 -7.33 5.50 10.27
N PHE A 390 -7.40 5.04 9.01
CA PHE A 390 -6.36 4.20 8.42
C PHE A 390 -5.00 4.90 8.39
N GLN A 391 -4.94 6.14 7.88
CA GLN A 391 -3.69 6.90 7.87
C GLN A 391 -3.13 7.11 9.27
N THR A 392 -4.00 7.47 10.23
CA THR A 392 -3.60 7.70 11.61
C THR A 392 -3.02 6.45 12.25
N THR A 393 -3.62 5.29 11.99
CA THR A 393 -3.15 3.99 12.50
C THR A 393 -1.81 3.60 11.90
N LEU A 394 -1.63 3.76 10.59
CA LEU A 394 -0.35 3.48 9.92
C LEU A 394 0.77 4.38 10.42
N ASP A 395 0.51 5.69 10.53
CA ASP A 395 1.48 6.66 10.99
C ASP A 395 1.94 6.37 12.42
N ASP A 396 1.00 6.08 13.29
CA ASP A 396 1.28 5.74 14.69
C ASP A 396 2.05 4.43 14.81
N ALA A 397 1.60 3.38 14.14
CA ALA A 397 2.28 2.09 14.17
C ALA A 397 3.74 2.21 13.67
N ALA A 398 3.95 2.93 12.56
CA ALA A 398 5.29 3.17 12.03
C ALA A 398 6.18 3.98 12.98
N ALA A 399 5.63 5.02 13.62
CA ALA A 399 6.37 5.88 14.53
C ALA A 399 6.64 5.20 15.88
N ARG A 400 5.59 4.61 16.49
CA ARG A 400 5.62 4.02 17.83
C ARG A 400 6.55 2.82 17.93
N TYR A 401 6.49 1.93 16.96
CA TYR A 401 7.29 0.69 16.97
C TYR A 401 8.58 0.80 16.16
N GLY A 402 8.78 1.90 15.45
CA GLY A 402 9.98 2.11 14.63
C GLY A 402 10.10 1.14 13.46
N LYS A 403 9.01 0.51 13.05
CA LYS A 403 8.96 -0.53 12.02
C LYS A 403 8.35 -0.01 10.72
N PRO A 404 8.73 -0.58 9.57
CA PRO A 404 7.98 -0.40 8.35
C PRO A 404 6.59 -1.02 8.48
N VAL A 405 5.61 -0.38 7.81
CA VAL A 405 4.21 -0.80 7.77
C VAL A 405 3.78 -1.05 6.32
N PHE A 406 2.83 -1.93 6.11
CA PHE A 406 2.25 -2.17 4.80
C PHE A 406 0.78 -2.59 4.92
N LEU A 407 0.03 -2.34 3.86
CA LEU A 407 -1.32 -2.84 3.73
C LEU A 407 -1.25 -4.28 3.20
N ALA A 408 -1.58 -5.24 4.08
CA ALA A 408 -1.51 -6.66 3.76
C ALA A 408 -2.70 -7.13 2.91
N GLU A 409 -3.86 -6.47 3.10
CA GLU A 409 -5.08 -6.76 2.35
C GLU A 409 -5.94 -5.52 2.17
N THR A 410 -6.42 -5.33 0.95
CA THR A 410 -7.52 -4.43 0.57
C THR A 410 -8.13 -4.91 -0.74
N ALA A 411 -9.40 -4.63 -0.94
CA ALA A 411 -10.09 -4.83 -2.21
C ALA A 411 -11.23 -3.80 -2.33
N TYR A 412 -11.83 -3.69 -3.51
CA TYR A 412 -13.01 -2.85 -3.72
C TYR A 412 -13.86 -3.38 -4.88
N PRO A 413 -15.21 -3.38 -4.77
CA PRO A 413 -16.07 -3.93 -5.80
C PRO A 413 -16.07 -3.05 -7.06
N PHE A 414 -16.00 -3.69 -8.24
CA PHE A 414 -16.19 -3.05 -9.53
C PHE A 414 -17.65 -3.11 -10.02
N ARG A 415 -18.49 -3.87 -9.34
CA ARG A 415 -19.96 -4.00 -9.55
C ARG A 415 -20.59 -4.64 -8.31
N LEU A 416 -21.92 -4.65 -8.22
CA LEU A 416 -22.64 -5.21 -7.05
C LEU A 416 -23.31 -6.55 -7.34
N ASP A 417 -23.67 -6.85 -8.61
CA ASP A 417 -24.29 -8.11 -8.98
C ASP A 417 -23.29 -9.28 -8.96
N SER A 418 -23.81 -10.49 -8.79
CA SER A 418 -23.05 -11.73 -8.77
C SER A 418 -23.06 -12.42 -10.15
N GLU A 419 -21.97 -13.11 -10.50
CA GLU A 419 -21.85 -13.94 -11.71
C GLU A 419 -22.07 -15.42 -11.39
N ASP A 420 -21.66 -15.91 -10.20
CA ASP A 420 -21.88 -17.30 -9.82
C ASP A 420 -23.29 -17.57 -9.25
N GLY A 421 -24.10 -16.51 -9.08
CA GLY A 421 -25.47 -16.58 -8.59
C GLY A 421 -25.60 -16.69 -7.08
N LEU A 422 -24.47 -16.55 -6.33
CA LEU A 422 -24.44 -16.54 -4.88
C LEU A 422 -24.15 -15.11 -4.38
N GLU A 423 -24.51 -14.85 -3.12
CA GLU A 423 -24.37 -13.52 -2.51
C GLU A 423 -22.90 -13.10 -2.42
N ASN A 424 -22.61 -11.89 -2.89
CA ASN A 424 -21.33 -11.25 -2.69
C ASN A 424 -21.25 -10.62 -1.30
N ILE A 425 -20.04 -10.52 -0.74
CA ILE A 425 -19.81 -9.89 0.57
C ILE A 425 -20.18 -8.40 0.57
N ILE A 426 -20.03 -7.74 -0.57
CA ILE A 426 -20.47 -6.36 -0.80
C ILE A 426 -21.36 -6.39 -2.05
N ASP A 427 -22.67 -6.28 -1.87
CA ASP A 427 -23.67 -6.38 -2.93
C ASP A 427 -24.69 -5.22 -2.89
N LEU A 428 -24.67 -4.37 -1.86
CA LEU A 428 -25.58 -3.24 -1.68
C LEU A 428 -24.86 -1.90 -1.76
N THR A 429 -25.53 -0.92 -2.40
CA THR A 429 -25.01 0.46 -2.48
C THR A 429 -24.75 1.08 -1.10
N GLY A 430 -25.55 0.71 -0.09
CA GLY A 430 -25.40 1.22 1.28
C GLY A 430 -24.16 0.73 2.02
N GLU A 431 -23.48 -0.28 1.53
CA GLU A 431 -22.23 -0.83 2.08
C GLU A 431 -21.00 -0.13 1.54
N LEU A 432 -21.14 0.60 0.43
CA LEU A 432 -20.00 1.25 -0.22
C LEU A 432 -19.45 2.42 0.59
N VAL A 433 -18.15 2.63 0.47
CA VAL A 433 -17.50 3.83 1.03
C VAL A 433 -18.02 5.07 0.27
N PRO A 434 -18.51 6.11 0.97
CA PRO A 434 -18.99 7.32 0.33
C PRO A 434 -17.95 7.92 -0.63
N GLY A 435 -18.39 8.24 -1.85
CA GLY A 435 -17.52 8.78 -2.91
C GLY A 435 -16.82 7.75 -3.80
N TYR A 436 -16.99 6.45 -3.51
CA TYR A 436 -16.41 5.35 -4.30
C TYR A 436 -17.55 4.42 -4.77
N PRO A 437 -18.15 4.65 -5.93
CA PRO A 437 -19.19 3.76 -6.46
C PRO A 437 -18.62 2.40 -6.86
N ALA A 438 -19.44 1.34 -6.80
CA ALA A 438 -19.08 0.01 -7.32
C ALA A 438 -19.03 0.03 -8.84
N THR A 439 -17.96 0.55 -9.37
CA THR A 439 -17.63 0.65 -10.80
C THR A 439 -16.13 0.44 -10.98
N THR A 440 -15.69 0.13 -12.19
CA THR A 440 -14.25 0.02 -12.49
C THR A 440 -13.48 1.31 -12.20
N ALA A 441 -14.11 2.47 -12.36
CA ALA A 441 -13.53 3.76 -12.01
C ALA A 441 -13.45 3.96 -10.49
N GLY A 442 -14.49 3.58 -9.76
CA GLY A 442 -14.51 3.62 -8.29
C GLY A 442 -13.47 2.69 -7.67
N GLN A 443 -13.34 1.46 -8.19
CA GLN A 443 -12.30 0.51 -7.79
C GLN A 443 -10.88 1.08 -8.04
N THR A 444 -10.66 1.68 -9.21
CA THR A 444 -9.37 2.31 -9.56
C THR A 444 -9.05 3.47 -8.62
N ARG A 445 -10.03 4.33 -8.35
CA ARG A 445 -9.88 5.46 -7.44
C ARG A 445 -9.55 5.00 -6.02
N TRP A 446 -10.30 4.03 -5.50
CA TRP A 446 -10.05 3.44 -4.19
C TRP A 446 -8.59 2.99 -4.04
N MET A 447 -8.09 2.22 -5.01
CA MET A 447 -6.73 1.71 -4.97
C MET A 447 -5.66 2.80 -5.02
N ASN A 448 -5.88 3.84 -5.83
CA ASN A 448 -4.95 4.97 -5.90
C ASN A 448 -4.92 5.76 -4.58
N ASP A 449 -6.07 6.02 -3.97
CA ASP A 449 -6.17 6.78 -2.73
C ASP A 449 -5.56 6.01 -1.54
N VAL A 450 -5.84 4.72 -1.43
CA VAL A 450 -5.24 3.84 -0.41
C VAL A 450 -3.72 3.72 -0.60
N ALA A 451 -3.25 3.56 -1.83
CA ALA A 451 -1.82 3.51 -2.14
C ALA A 451 -1.12 4.83 -1.77
N SER A 452 -1.75 5.97 -2.08
CA SER A 452 -1.23 7.30 -1.71
C SER A 452 -1.10 7.50 -0.21
N ILE A 453 -2.04 6.96 0.58
CA ILE A 453 -1.98 7.00 2.04
C ILE A 453 -0.79 6.19 2.56
N VAL A 454 -0.58 4.98 2.05
CA VAL A 454 0.57 4.15 2.46
C VAL A 454 1.89 4.82 2.05
N GLU A 455 1.96 5.40 0.84
CA GLU A 455 3.13 6.16 0.38
C GLU A 455 3.43 7.36 1.28
N ALA A 456 2.39 7.99 1.82
CA ALA A 456 2.51 9.17 2.65
C ALA A 456 3.01 8.88 4.08
N VAL A 457 3.14 7.62 4.51
CA VAL A 457 3.67 7.28 5.85
C VAL A 457 5.03 7.92 6.07
N PRO A 458 5.25 8.62 7.21
CA PRO A 458 6.48 9.37 7.45
C PRO A 458 7.74 8.52 7.37
N ASN A 459 8.85 9.17 6.99
CA ASN A 459 10.18 8.59 6.93
C ASN A 459 10.32 7.40 5.95
N GLY A 460 9.43 7.32 4.94
CA GLY A 460 9.43 6.25 3.95
C GLY A 460 9.17 4.87 4.55
N ARG A 461 8.43 4.80 5.67
CA ARG A 461 8.11 3.54 6.34
C ARG A 461 6.89 2.83 5.78
N GLY A 462 6.12 3.44 4.88
CA GLY A 462 5.08 2.76 4.12
C GLY A 462 5.71 1.91 3.02
N LEU A 463 5.71 0.58 3.18
CA LEU A 463 6.33 -0.33 2.20
C LEU A 463 5.49 -0.49 0.94
N GLY A 464 4.17 -0.51 1.08
CA GLY A 464 3.26 -0.72 -0.04
C GLY A 464 2.00 -1.49 0.30
N VAL A 465 1.37 -2.01 -0.73
CA VAL A 465 0.02 -2.57 -0.68
C VAL A 465 0.00 -3.94 -1.35
N PHE A 466 -0.78 -4.86 -0.78
CA PHE A 466 -1.23 -6.09 -1.42
C PHE A 466 -2.73 -6.00 -1.68
N TYR A 467 -3.12 -6.11 -2.96
CA TYR A 467 -4.52 -6.30 -3.33
C TYR A 467 -4.95 -7.73 -2.97
N TRP A 468 -6.05 -7.88 -2.24
CA TRP A 468 -6.48 -9.20 -1.79
C TRP A 468 -7.22 -9.94 -2.90
N GLU A 469 -6.79 -11.18 -3.17
CA GLU A 469 -7.39 -12.13 -4.11
C GLU A 469 -7.70 -11.56 -5.51
N ALA A 470 -6.68 -10.91 -6.09
CA ALA A 470 -6.77 -10.24 -7.39
C ALA A 470 -7.29 -11.13 -8.53
N THR A 471 -7.15 -12.45 -8.38
CA THR A 471 -7.46 -13.46 -9.41
C THR A 471 -8.61 -14.38 -9.05
N TRP A 472 -9.37 -14.09 -8.00
CA TRP A 472 -10.47 -14.95 -7.58
C TRP A 472 -11.74 -14.60 -8.35
N THR A 473 -11.83 -15.08 -9.60
CA THR A 473 -12.96 -14.84 -10.49
C THR A 473 -14.06 -15.89 -10.30
N ALA A 474 -15.27 -15.55 -10.71
CA ALA A 474 -16.44 -16.41 -10.68
C ALA A 474 -16.24 -17.68 -11.51
N ARG A 475 -16.31 -18.84 -10.88
CA ARG A 475 -16.25 -20.16 -11.55
C ARG A 475 -16.94 -21.21 -10.71
N THR A 476 -17.73 -22.03 -11.34
CA THR A 476 -18.36 -23.19 -10.65
C THR A 476 -17.30 -24.06 -9.99
N GLY A 477 -17.45 -24.30 -8.70
CA GLY A 477 -16.52 -25.09 -7.91
C GLY A 477 -15.29 -24.32 -7.42
N ASN A 478 -15.28 -23.00 -7.54
CA ASN A 478 -14.24 -22.10 -7.03
C ASN A 478 -14.63 -21.48 -5.67
N GLY A 479 -15.44 -22.20 -4.89
CA GLY A 479 -15.99 -21.74 -3.62
C GLY A 479 -14.92 -21.47 -2.55
N TRP A 480 -15.30 -20.65 -1.56
CA TRP A 480 -14.43 -20.22 -0.46
C TRP A 480 -14.14 -21.34 0.55
N ASP A 481 -15.09 -22.29 0.74
CA ASP A 481 -14.90 -23.40 1.68
C ASP A 481 -14.13 -24.54 0.99
N PRO A 482 -12.96 -24.94 1.48
CA PRO A 482 -12.23 -26.08 0.92
C PRO A 482 -12.95 -27.42 1.08
N ALA A 483 -13.92 -27.54 2.00
CA ALA A 483 -14.73 -28.73 2.19
C ALA A 483 -16.01 -28.74 1.32
N ASP A 484 -16.44 -27.57 0.84
CA ASP A 484 -17.62 -27.40 -0.02
C ASP A 484 -17.31 -26.57 -1.29
N PRO A 485 -17.00 -27.22 -2.41
CA PRO A 485 -16.75 -26.49 -3.66
C PRO A 485 -17.93 -25.66 -4.17
N ALA A 486 -19.15 -25.92 -3.69
CA ALA A 486 -20.35 -25.18 -4.07
C ALA A 486 -20.63 -23.96 -3.18
N SER A 487 -19.75 -23.65 -2.24
CA SER A 487 -19.91 -22.54 -1.30
C SER A 487 -19.89 -21.15 -1.94
N GLY A 488 -19.55 -21.04 -3.24
CA GLY A 488 -19.51 -19.79 -3.99
C GLY A 488 -18.27 -18.93 -3.73
N ASN A 489 -18.19 -17.82 -4.46
CA ASN A 489 -17.11 -16.84 -4.31
C ASN A 489 -17.68 -15.45 -4.02
N GLY A 490 -17.95 -15.15 -2.77
CA GLY A 490 -18.46 -13.84 -2.35
C GLY A 490 -17.53 -12.64 -2.59
N TRP A 491 -16.35 -12.85 -3.20
CA TRP A 491 -15.38 -11.81 -3.52
C TRP A 491 -15.17 -11.61 -5.03
N GLU A 492 -15.89 -12.34 -5.86
CA GLU A 492 -15.71 -12.31 -7.33
C GLU A 492 -15.86 -10.92 -7.95
N ASN A 493 -16.74 -10.09 -7.37
CA ASN A 493 -16.99 -8.72 -7.79
C ASN A 493 -15.90 -7.73 -7.33
N GLN A 494 -14.90 -8.22 -6.62
CA GLN A 494 -13.76 -7.42 -6.15
C GLN A 494 -12.42 -7.84 -6.79
N ALA A 495 -12.40 -8.85 -7.67
CA ALA A 495 -11.19 -9.23 -8.39
C ALA A 495 -10.66 -8.09 -9.28
N LEU A 496 -9.39 -8.19 -9.70
CA LEU A 496 -8.81 -7.27 -10.70
C LEU A 496 -9.04 -7.74 -12.14
N PHE A 497 -9.78 -8.81 -12.30
CA PHE A 497 -10.31 -9.29 -13.58
C PHE A 497 -11.84 -9.30 -13.52
N GLY A 498 -12.47 -8.85 -14.58
CA GLY A 498 -13.93 -8.85 -14.67
C GLY A 498 -14.51 -10.26 -14.83
N TYR A 499 -15.82 -10.36 -14.88
CA TYR A 499 -16.53 -11.63 -15.05
C TYR A 499 -16.22 -12.32 -16.39
N ASP A 500 -15.72 -11.59 -17.38
CA ASP A 500 -15.20 -12.11 -18.65
C ASP A 500 -13.69 -12.44 -18.60
N ASP A 501 -13.10 -12.49 -17.41
CA ASP A 501 -11.68 -12.68 -17.13
C ASP A 501 -10.75 -11.60 -17.73
N ARG A 502 -11.27 -10.45 -18.16
CA ARG A 502 -10.45 -9.36 -18.68
C ARG A 502 -9.91 -8.49 -17.57
N ALA A 503 -8.66 -8.08 -17.75
CA ALA A 503 -7.98 -7.14 -16.87
C ALA A 503 -8.77 -5.84 -16.74
N LEU A 504 -9.03 -5.41 -15.49
CA LEU A 504 -9.76 -4.19 -15.15
C LEU A 504 -8.81 -2.99 -15.05
N PRO A 505 -9.33 -1.76 -15.28
CA PRO A 505 -8.54 -0.52 -15.18
C PRO A 505 -7.83 -0.34 -13.83
N ALA A 506 -8.40 -0.88 -12.75
CA ALA A 506 -7.79 -0.82 -11.42
C ALA A 506 -6.39 -1.42 -11.36
N MET A 507 -6.00 -2.33 -12.27
CA MET A 507 -4.60 -2.82 -12.35
C MET A 507 -3.58 -1.69 -12.57
N SER A 508 -4.00 -0.52 -13.04
CA SER A 508 -3.11 0.63 -13.21
C SER A 508 -2.44 1.10 -11.91
N TRP A 509 -3.01 0.78 -10.75
CA TRP A 509 -2.41 1.12 -9.46
C TRP A 509 -1.03 0.46 -9.25
N PHE A 510 -0.76 -0.69 -9.88
CA PHE A 510 0.58 -1.30 -9.84
C PHE A 510 1.66 -0.42 -10.49
N SER A 511 1.26 0.57 -11.30
CA SER A 511 2.16 1.58 -11.84
C SER A 511 2.27 2.83 -10.96
N HIS A 512 1.60 2.87 -9.81
CA HIS A 512 1.74 3.91 -8.80
C HIS A 512 3.22 4.05 -8.40
N ARG A 513 3.71 5.28 -8.31
CA ARG A 513 5.15 5.57 -8.09
C ARG A 513 5.51 5.60 -6.63
#